data_9eb96d50511f383932c12a81fb92711a
#
_entry.id   9eb96d50511f383932c12a81fb92711a
#
_cell.length_a   1.000
_cell.length_b   1.000
_cell.length_c   1.000
_cell.angle_alpha   90.00
_cell.angle_beta   90.00
_cell.angle_gamma   90.00
#
_symmetry.space_group_name_H-M   'P 1'
#
loop_
_entity.id
_entity.type
_entity.pdbx_description
1 polymer ?
#
loop_
_entity_poly.entity_id
_entity_poly.type
_entity_poly.pdbx_seq_one_letter_code
_entity_poly.pdbx_strand_id
1 'polypeptide(L)'
;AMAQPPAEAPPALPMEEPAAPPAVEAPAADPAEAAAEGEKEGGGVANAFSLTAVWEEGDIVAKGTLVIMVIMFAGSIYIAATKAIDQFILSGHMKKIPAFWDANTLDEGLDLLGRNNAFRSVAEGAIAQANSAQAGLGARISRSDRMSHQVGIELERINTRLQGGMAFLATVGAICPFVGLFGTVWGIVNALIRITASGDASIEVVAGPVGEALIMTAIGLAVAVPAVIFYNLLGRRNKLISDAARH
;
A
#
# COMPACT_ATOMS: atom_id res chain seq x y z
N ALA A 1 -56.87 47.43 -4.68
CA ALA A 1 -55.60 46.97 -4.21
C ALA A 1 -54.51 47.58 -5.11
N MET A 2 -53.91 48.64 -4.62
CA MET A 2 -52.79 49.35 -5.31
C MET A 2 -51.49 48.64 -4.97
N ALA A 3 -50.76 48.27 -5.99
CA ALA A 3 -49.41 47.72 -5.86
C ALA A 3 -48.41 48.83 -5.58
N GLN A 4 -47.58 48.64 -4.54
CA GLN A 4 -46.43 49.52 -4.27
C GLN A 4 -45.29 49.22 -5.24
N PRO A 5 -44.58 50.24 -5.76
CA PRO A 5 -43.36 50.04 -6.56
C PRO A 5 -42.18 49.56 -5.69
N PRO A 6 -41.20 48.84 -6.26
CA PRO A 6 -40.06 48.34 -5.53
C PRO A 6 -39.12 49.47 -5.09
N ALA A 7 -38.58 49.33 -3.86
CA ALA A 7 -37.65 50.25 -3.27
C ALA A 7 -36.33 50.30 -4.06
N GLU A 8 -35.89 51.53 -4.34
CA GLU A 8 -34.63 51.87 -4.99
C GLU A 8 -33.45 51.54 -4.09
N ALA A 9 -32.47 50.84 -4.64
CA ALA A 9 -31.25 50.43 -3.93
C ALA A 9 -30.36 51.67 -3.63
N PRO A 10 -29.71 51.73 -2.46
CA PRO A 10 -28.85 52.86 -2.14
C PRO A 10 -27.59 52.90 -3.04
N PRO A 11 -27.07 54.13 -3.34
CA PRO A 11 -25.90 54.29 -4.20
C PRO A 11 -24.65 53.70 -3.55
N ALA A 12 -23.86 52.95 -4.37
CA ALA A 12 -22.57 52.39 -3.98
C ALA A 12 -21.59 53.53 -3.61
N LEU A 13 -20.98 53.41 -2.41
CA LEU A 13 -19.89 54.27 -1.98
C LEU A 13 -18.67 54.02 -2.87
N PRO A 14 -17.87 55.04 -3.20
CA PRO A 14 -16.63 54.88 -3.95
C PRO A 14 -15.65 54.07 -3.09
N MET A 15 -15.17 52.94 -3.60
CA MET A 15 -14.05 52.23 -2.98
C MET A 15 -12.77 53.01 -3.27
N GLU A 16 -12.24 53.62 -2.24
CA GLU A 16 -10.92 54.22 -2.24
C GLU A 16 -9.86 53.11 -2.33
N GLU A 17 -9.11 53.11 -3.43
CA GLU A 17 -8.01 52.17 -3.69
C GLU A 17 -6.92 52.35 -2.64
N PRO A 18 -6.50 51.31 -1.92
CA PRO A 18 -5.46 51.49 -0.91
C PRO A 18 -4.14 51.88 -1.57
N ALA A 19 -3.60 53.00 -1.18
CA ALA A 19 -2.30 53.48 -1.61
C ALA A 19 -1.21 52.43 -1.37
N ALA A 20 -0.44 52.15 -2.41
CA ALA A 20 0.71 51.26 -2.33
C ALA A 20 1.71 51.73 -1.28
N PRO A 21 2.25 50.86 -0.39
CA PRO A 21 3.28 51.24 0.56
C PRO A 21 4.53 51.70 -0.18
N PRO A 22 5.30 52.66 0.39
CA PRO A 22 6.53 53.16 -0.23
C PRO A 22 7.54 52.02 -0.39
N ALA A 23 8.14 51.94 -1.57
CA ALA A 23 9.23 51.02 -1.84
C ALA A 23 10.40 51.32 -0.91
N VAL A 24 10.70 50.39 -0.01
CA VAL A 24 11.94 50.38 0.75
C VAL A 24 13.03 49.86 -0.19
N GLU A 25 13.91 50.74 -0.65
CA GLU A 25 15.13 50.35 -1.31
C GLU A 25 16.01 49.54 -0.34
N ALA A 26 16.03 48.23 -0.56
CA ALA A 26 17.00 47.36 0.12
C ALA A 26 18.38 47.58 -0.53
N PRO A 27 19.46 47.65 0.26
CA PRO A 27 20.80 47.72 -0.29
C PRO A 27 21.08 46.49 -1.14
N ALA A 28 21.63 46.70 -2.34
CA ALA A 28 22.00 45.66 -3.29
C ALA A 28 23.06 44.76 -2.64
N ALA A 29 22.62 43.61 -2.13
CA ALA A 29 23.53 42.55 -1.71
C ALA A 29 24.12 41.88 -2.96
N ASP A 30 25.43 41.58 -2.94
CA ASP A 30 26.14 40.91 -4.00
C ASP A 30 25.49 39.53 -4.31
N PRO A 31 25.10 39.23 -5.54
CA PRO A 31 24.41 37.95 -5.86
C PRO A 31 25.21 36.70 -5.48
N ALA A 32 26.54 36.82 -5.32
CA ALA A 32 27.41 35.74 -4.87
C ALA A 32 27.27 35.49 -3.33
N GLU A 33 27.04 36.52 -2.55
CA GLU A 33 26.89 36.43 -1.10
C GLU A 33 25.47 35.91 -0.72
N ALA A 34 24.44 36.34 -1.44
CA ALA A 34 23.08 35.85 -1.29
C ALA A 34 22.94 34.35 -1.67
N ALA A 35 23.72 33.89 -2.67
CA ALA A 35 23.76 32.47 -3.03
C ALA A 35 24.45 31.60 -1.98
N ALA A 36 25.52 32.11 -1.35
CA ALA A 36 26.25 31.40 -0.31
C ALA A 36 25.50 31.35 1.04
N GLU A 37 24.70 32.36 1.35
CA GLU A 37 23.80 32.35 2.52
C GLU A 37 22.60 31.44 2.31
N GLY A 38 22.01 31.40 1.11
CA GLY A 38 20.92 30.49 0.76
C GLY A 38 21.31 29.02 0.80
N GLU A 39 22.58 28.65 0.47
CA GLU A 39 23.06 27.29 0.61
C GLU A 39 23.29 26.86 2.08
N LYS A 40 23.66 27.78 2.96
CA LYS A 40 23.83 27.49 4.39
C LYS A 40 22.48 27.37 5.12
N GLU A 41 21.52 28.20 4.78
CA GLU A 41 20.15 28.10 5.32
C GLU A 41 19.40 26.90 4.77
N GLY A 42 19.56 26.56 3.48
CA GLY A 42 18.96 25.38 2.86
C GLY A 42 19.43 24.06 3.47
N GLY A 43 20.68 23.97 3.89
CA GLY A 43 21.22 22.78 4.57
C GLY A 43 20.64 22.58 5.98
N GLY A 44 20.41 23.65 6.72
CA GLY A 44 19.80 23.60 8.05
C GLY A 44 18.33 23.20 8.01
N VAL A 45 17.56 23.77 7.08
CA VAL A 45 16.15 23.48 6.89
C VAL A 45 15.94 22.05 6.34
N ALA A 46 16.75 21.61 5.39
CA ALA A 46 16.68 20.25 4.85
C ALA A 46 16.96 19.17 5.92
N ASN A 47 17.83 19.44 6.88
CA ASN A 47 18.11 18.53 7.99
C ASN A 47 17.00 18.52 9.04
N ALA A 48 16.33 19.64 9.27
CA ALA A 48 15.19 19.73 10.21
C ALA A 48 13.98 18.90 9.73
N PHE A 49 13.82 18.70 8.41
CA PHE A 49 12.76 17.88 7.81
C PHE A 49 13.23 16.47 7.41
N SER A 50 14.31 15.98 7.99
CA SER A 50 14.84 14.63 7.71
C SER A 50 14.20 13.56 8.60
N LEU A 51 14.19 12.31 8.15
CA LEU A 51 13.76 11.16 8.97
C LEU A 51 14.61 11.02 10.24
N THR A 52 15.85 11.49 10.23
CA THR A 52 16.75 11.51 11.38
C THR A 52 16.29 12.50 12.44
N ALA A 53 15.80 13.67 12.07
CA ALA A 53 15.24 14.65 12.99
C ALA A 53 14.02 14.08 13.72
N VAL A 54 13.09 13.43 12.98
CA VAL A 54 11.93 12.74 13.59
C VAL A 54 12.37 11.66 14.60
N TRP A 55 13.50 10.98 14.34
CA TRP A 55 14.00 9.96 15.24
C TRP A 55 14.72 10.54 16.46
N GLU A 56 15.46 11.63 16.32
CA GLU A 56 16.23 12.23 17.42
C GLU A 56 15.36 13.08 18.34
N GLU A 57 14.53 13.95 17.77
CA GLU A 57 13.72 14.93 18.49
C GLU A 57 12.28 14.47 18.77
N GLY A 58 11.80 13.49 18.02
CA GLY A 58 10.42 12.98 18.12
C GLY A 58 10.10 12.36 19.46
N ASP A 59 8.86 12.54 19.91
CA ASP A 59 8.30 11.93 21.11
C ASP A 59 8.16 10.40 20.96
N ILE A 60 7.98 9.72 22.08
CA ILE A 60 7.81 8.24 22.14
C ILE A 60 6.69 7.74 21.20
N VAL A 61 5.60 8.53 21.06
CA VAL A 61 4.47 8.20 20.18
C VAL A 61 4.85 8.36 18.71
N ALA A 62 5.59 9.43 18.35
CA ALA A 62 6.09 9.64 16.99
C ALA A 62 7.05 8.53 16.57
N LYS A 63 8.00 8.16 17.45
CA LYS A 63 8.92 7.03 17.24
C LYS A 63 8.18 5.71 17.09
N GLY A 64 7.19 5.43 17.94
CA GLY A 64 6.37 4.23 17.87
C GLY A 64 5.58 4.14 16.55
N THR A 65 4.99 5.24 16.12
CA THR A 65 4.27 5.35 14.85
C THR A 65 5.19 5.08 13.66
N LEU A 66 6.39 5.66 13.66
CA LEU A 66 7.40 5.44 12.62
C LEU A 66 7.82 3.97 12.55
N VAL A 67 8.11 3.34 13.70
CA VAL A 67 8.48 1.91 13.78
C VAL A 67 7.38 1.03 13.22
N ILE A 68 6.12 1.28 13.57
CA ILE A 68 4.97 0.55 13.02
C ILE A 68 4.91 0.67 11.50
N MET A 69 5.08 1.88 10.95
CA MET A 69 5.08 2.10 9.49
C MET A 69 6.23 1.38 8.81
N VAL A 70 7.44 1.35 9.39
CA VAL A 70 8.60 0.61 8.86
C VAL A 70 8.33 -0.89 8.85
N ILE A 71 7.76 -1.45 9.92
CA ILE A 71 7.38 -2.88 9.98
C ILE A 71 6.33 -3.20 8.93
N MET A 72 5.31 -2.35 8.77
CA MET A 72 4.26 -2.53 7.76
C MET A 72 4.84 -2.46 6.34
N PHE A 73 5.77 -1.55 6.08
CA PHE A 73 6.45 -1.42 4.79
C PHE A 73 7.30 -2.66 4.49
N ALA A 74 8.19 -3.04 5.41
CA ALA A 74 9.04 -4.22 5.24
C ALA A 74 8.22 -5.50 5.04
N GLY A 75 7.15 -5.68 5.83
CA GLY A 75 6.22 -6.79 5.68
C GLY A 75 5.51 -6.80 4.33
N SER A 76 5.08 -5.64 3.83
CA SER A 76 4.41 -5.54 2.53
C SER A 76 5.36 -5.86 1.37
N ILE A 77 6.60 -5.37 1.39
CA ILE A 77 7.62 -5.71 0.38
C ILE A 77 7.95 -7.20 0.43
N TYR A 78 8.15 -7.76 1.62
CA TYR A 78 8.42 -9.20 1.79
C TYR A 78 7.30 -10.07 1.20
N ILE A 79 6.04 -9.78 1.55
CA ILE A 79 4.89 -10.53 1.04
C ILE A 79 4.74 -10.33 -0.47
N ALA A 80 4.89 -9.11 -0.97
CA ALA A 80 4.82 -8.83 -2.40
C ALA A 80 5.88 -9.63 -3.18
N ALA A 81 7.13 -9.66 -2.70
CA ALA A 81 8.22 -10.38 -3.34
C ALA A 81 7.99 -11.90 -3.33
N THR A 82 7.66 -12.48 -2.18
CA THR A 82 7.41 -13.94 -2.05
C THR A 82 6.23 -14.37 -2.91
N LYS A 83 5.15 -13.59 -2.94
CA LYS A 83 3.97 -13.90 -3.75
C LYS A 83 4.21 -13.71 -5.25
N ALA A 84 4.98 -12.71 -5.64
CA ALA A 84 5.40 -12.56 -7.04
C ALA A 84 6.21 -13.77 -7.52
N ILE A 85 7.12 -14.27 -6.69
CA ILE A 85 7.92 -15.48 -6.99
C ILE A 85 7.01 -16.72 -7.08
N ASP A 86 6.10 -16.93 -6.10
CA ASP A 86 5.15 -18.04 -6.12
C ASP A 86 4.30 -18.04 -7.40
N GLN A 87 3.78 -16.88 -7.82
CA GLN A 87 3.01 -16.75 -9.05
C GLN A 87 3.83 -17.01 -10.31
N PHE A 88 5.08 -16.58 -10.32
CA PHE A 88 5.99 -16.83 -11.46
C PHE A 88 6.27 -18.31 -11.61
N ILE A 89 6.58 -19.00 -10.51
CA ILE A 89 6.81 -20.45 -10.50
C ILE A 89 5.55 -21.20 -10.96
N LEU A 90 4.39 -20.85 -10.41
CA LEU A 90 3.12 -21.54 -10.73
C LEU A 90 2.72 -21.32 -12.19
N SER A 91 2.91 -20.10 -12.71
CA SER A 91 2.70 -19.82 -14.14
C SER A 91 3.62 -20.65 -15.05
N GLY A 92 4.86 -20.92 -14.60
CA GLY A 92 5.77 -21.85 -15.28
C GLY A 92 5.28 -23.29 -15.27
N HIS A 93 4.68 -23.71 -14.15
CA HIS A 93 4.10 -25.05 -14.00
C HIS A 93 2.90 -25.29 -14.93
N MET A 94 2.06 -24.28 -15.12
CA MET A 94 0.88 -24.34 -16.00
C MET A 94 1.26 -24.59 -17.47
N LYS A 95 2.39 -24.05 -17.93
CA LYS A 95 2.86 -24.26 -19.31
C LYS A 95 3.17 -25.72 -19.65
N LYS A 96 3.33 -26.58 -18.66
CA LYS A 96 3.57 -28.01 -18.81
C LYS A 96 2.29 -28.86 -18.88
N ILE A 97 1.13 -28.29 -18.57
CA ILE A 97 -0.15 -29.01 -18.59
C ILE A 97 -0.50 -29.56 -19.97
N PRO A 98 -0.35 -28.82 -21.09
CA PRO A 98 -0.62 -29.35 -22.40
C PRO A 98 0.22 -30.61 -22.73
N ALA A 99 1.52 -30.58 -22.37
CA ALA A 99 2.40 -31.73 -22.59
C ALA A 99 1.98 -32.99 -21.80
N PHE A 100 1.33 -32.80 -20.65
CA PHE A 100 0.75 -33.91 -19.87
C PHE A 100 -0.37 -34.62 -20.67
N TRP A 101 -1.23 -33.87 -21.36
CA TRP A 101 -2.32 -34.42 -22.15
C TRP A 101 -1.88 -35.06 -23.47
N ASP A 102 -0.70 -34.64 -23.98
CA ASP A 102 -0.11 -35.21 -25.20
C ASP A 102 0.68 -36.51 -24.93
N ALA A 103 0.88 -36.89 -23.66
CA ALA A 103 1.62 -38.10 -23.28
C ALA A 103 0.85 -39.40 -23.61
N ASN A 104 1.59 -40.44 -24.00
CA ASN A 104 0.98 -41.73 -24.36
C ASN A 104 0.60 -42.57 -23.15
N THR A 105 1.26 -42.34 -22.00
CA THR A 105 0.98 -43.06 -20.75
C THR A 105 0.89 -42.09 -19.59
N LEU A 106 0.17 -42.49 -18.54
CA LEU A 106 -0.04 -41.69 -17.36
C LEU A 106 1.28 -41.40 -16.63
N ASP A 107 2.15 -42.37 -16.50
CA ASP A 107 3.46 -42.23 -15.84
C ASP A 107 4.36 -41.26 -16.61
N GLU A 108 4.38 -41.34 -17.94
CA GLU A 108 5.08 -40.40 -18.81
C GLU A 108 4.54 -38.95 -18.60
N GLY A 109 3.22 -38.78 -18.57
CA GLY A 109 2.60 -37.49 -18.30
C GLY A 109 2.98 -36.91 -16.95
N LEU A 110 2.96 -37.71 -15.89
CA LEU A 110 3.39 -37.29 -14.55
C LEU A 110 4.88 -36.91 -14.50
N ASP A 111 5.73 -37.60 -15.26
CA ASP A 111 7.16 -37.28 -15.32
C ASP A 111 7.42 -35.97 -16.09
N LEU A 112 6.66 -35.70 -17.16
CA LEU A 112 6.72 -34.41 -17.89
C LEU A 112 6.33 -33.22 -17.01
N LEU A 113 5.39 -33.36 -16.08
CA LEU A 113 5.06 -32.33 -15.11
C LEU A 113 6.24 -32.05 -14.17
N GLY A 114 7.02 -33.08 -13.81
CA GLY A 114 8.15 -32.98 -12.86
C GLY A 114 7.70 -32.99 -11.39
N ARG A 115 8.62 -33.41 -10.49
CA ARG A 115 8.30 -33.68 -9.07
C ARG A 115 7.81 -32.48 -8.28
N ASN A 116 8.27 -31.25 -8.59
CA ASN A 116 7.94 -30.04 -7.87
C ASN A 116 6.78 -29.25 -8.50
N ASN A 117 6.05 -29.84 -9.43
CA ASN A 117 4.93 -29.15 -10.07
C ASN A 117 3.67 -29.25 -9.21
N ALA A 118 3.02 -28.11 -8.94
CA ALA A 118 1.78 -28.07 -8.15
C ALA A 118 0.64 -28.86 -8.81
N PHE A 119 0.61 -28.94 -10.14
CA PHE A 119 -0.42 -29.70 -10.88
C PHE A 119 -0.16 -31.20 -10.91
N ARG A 120 1.05 -31.64 -10.59
CA ARG A 120 1.32 -33.08 -10.40
C ARG A 120 0.53 -33.63 -9.21
N SER A 121 0.46 -32.91 -8.09
CA SER A 121 -0.34 -33.32 -6.93
C SER A 121 -1.83 -33.38 -7.22
N VAL A 122 -2.32 -32.49 -8.10
CA VAL A 122 -3.71 -32.52 -8.58
C VAL A 122 -3.98 -33.80 -9.37
N ALA A 123 -3.10 -34.15 -10.32
CA ALA A 123 -3.22 -35.37 -11.13
C ALA A 123 -3.11 -36.64 -10.27
N GLU A 124 -2.09 -36.74 -9.41
CA GLU A 124 -1.90 -37.87 -8.50
C GLU A 124 -3.08 -38.05 -7.54
N GLY A 125 -3.62 -36.96 -6.98
CA GLY A 125 -4.80 -36.98 -6.12
C GLY A 125 -6.05 -37.47 -6.84
N ALA A 126 -6.29 -37.03 -8.08
CA ALA A 126 -7.40 -37.48 -8.90
C ALA A 126 -7.28 -38.97 -9.24
N ILE A 127 -6.08 -39.44 -9.60
CA ILE A 127 -5.80 -40.85 -9.92
C ILE A 127 -5.98 -41.73 -8.69
N ALA A 128 -5.43 -41.33 -7.55
CA ALA A 128 -5.58 -42.06 -6.30
C ALA A 128 -7.06 -42.21 -5.92
N GLN A 129 -7.86 -41.16 -6.10
CA GLN A 129 -9.30 -41.18 -5.84
C GLN A 129 -10.04 -42.07 -6.85
N ALA A 130 -9.60 -42.12 -8.12
CA ALA A 130 -10.17 -42.97 -9.13
C ALA A 130 -9.95 -44.47 -8.83
N ASN A 131 -8.79 -44.82 -8.24
CA ASN A 131 -8.39 -46.17 -7.93
C ASN A 131 -8.82 -46.64 -6.53
N SER A 132 -9.29 -45.72 -5.66
CA SER A 132 -9.75 -46.07 -4.35
C SER A 132 -10.99 -46.95 -4.35
N ALA A 133 -10.95 -48.09 -3.67
CA ALA A 133 -12.13 -48.91 -3.41
C ALA A 133 -12.97 -48.19 -2.34
N GLN A 134 -14.18 -47.79 -2.70
CA GLN A 134 -15.11 -47.12 -1.78
C GLN A 134 -16.14 -48.10 -1.26
N ALA A 135 -16.45 -48.01 0.03
CA ALA A 135 -17.53 -48.75 0.70
C ALA A 135 -18.63 -47.76 1.20
N GLY A 136 -19.81 -48.27 1.43
CA GLY A 136 -20.93 -47.50 1.97
C GLY A 136 -21.46 -46.44 0.98
N LEU A 137 -21.68 -45.21 1.47
CA LEU A 137 -22.24 -44.10 0.70
C LEU A 137 -21.29 -43.65 -0.44
N GLY A 138 -19.98 -43.78 -0.25
CA GLY A 138 -18.99 -43.43 -1.27
C GLY A 138 -19.08 -44.30 -2.53
N ALA A 139 -19.55 -45.53 -2.43
CA ALA A 139 -19.77 -46.42 -3.55
C ALA A 139 -20.90 -45.97 -4.50
N ARG A 140 -21.80 -45.10 -4.02
CA ARG A 140 -22.92 -44.57 -4.81
C ARG A 140 -22.53 -43.37 -5.66
N ILE A 141 -21.37 -42.76 -5.41
CA ILE A 141 -20.84 -41.63 -6.20
C ILE A 141 -20.07 -42.18 -7.38
N SER A 142 -20.33 -41.65 -8.57
CA SER A 142 -19.62 -42.08 -9.78
C SER A 142 -18.12 -41.84 -9.66
N ARG A 143 -17.32 -42.65 -10.35
CA ARG A 143 -15.85 -42.47 -10.40
C ARG A 143 -15.47 -41.09 -10.93
N SER A 144 -16.15 -40.61 -11.96
CA SER A 144 -15.97 -39.28 -12.55
C SER A 144 -16.24 -38.17 -11.55
N ASP A 145 -17.33 -38.25 -10.81
CA ASP A 145 -17.68 -37.19 -9.83
C ASP A 145 -16.68 -37.11 -8.69
N ARG A 146 -16.17 -38.28 -8.23
CA ARG A 146 -15.12 -38.32 -7.21
C ARG A 146 -13.81 -37.70 -7.69
N MET A 147 -13.41 -37.99 -8.93
CA MET A 147 -12.22 -37.39 -9.55
C MET A 147 -12.39 -35.87 -9.67
N SER A 148 -13.51 -35.42 -10.20
CA SER A 148 -13.80 -33.99 -10.36
C SER A 148 -13.81 -33.26 -9.02
N HIS A 149 -14.39 -33.87 -7.99
CA HIS A 149 -14.40 -33.31 -6.64
C HIS A 149 -12.98 -33.19 -6.06
N GLN A 150 -12.13 -34.25 -6.25
CA GLN A 150 -10.74 -34.21 -5.78
C GLN A 150 -9.92 -33.16 -6.51
N VAL A 151 -10.07 -33.04 -7.83
CA VAL A 151 -9.43 -31.96 -8.61
C VAL A 151 -9.86 -30.59 -8.07
N GLY A 152 -11.15 -30.40 -7.80
CA GLY A 152 -11.67 -29.17 -7.19
C GLY A 152 -11.02 -28.83 -5.86
N ILE A 153 -10.85 -29.82 -4.96
CA ILE A 153 -10.19 -29.63 -3.66
C ILE A 153 -8.73 -29.20 -3.85
N GLU A 154 -7.99 -29.86 -4.73
CA GLU A 154 -6.58 -29.54 -4.95
C GLU A 154 -6.39 -28.15 -5.60
N LEU A 155 -7.25 -27.79 -6.55
CA LEU A 155 -7.27 -26.45 -7.13
C LEU A 155 -7.60 -25.38 -6.10
N GLU A 156 -8.54 -25.65 -5.18
CA GLU A 156 -8.86 -24.71 -4.10
C GLU A 156 -7.71 -24.56 -3.10
N ARG A 157 -6.93 -25.61 -2.82
CA ARG A 157 -5.69 -25.51 -2.03
C ARG A 157 -4.66 -24.60 -2.71
N ILE A 158 -4.48 -24.72 -4.02
CA ILE A 158 -3.59 -23.85 -4.79
C ILE A 158 -4.08 -22.41 -4.71
N ASN A 159 -5.38 -22.16 -4.87
CA ASN A 159 -5.99 -20.85 -4.80
C ASN A 159 -5.83 -20.22 -3.41
N THR A 160 -6.08 -20.98 -2.35
CA THR A 160 -5.89 -20.53 -0.95
C THR A 160 -4.43 -20.17 -0.68
N ARG A 161 -3.49 -20.96 -1.18
CA ARG A 161 -2.06 -20.66 -1.09
C ARG A 161 -1.71 -19.35 -1.80
N LEU A 162 -2.26 -19.10 -3.00
CA LEU A 162 -2.05 -17.86 -3.74
C LEU A 162 -2.60 -16.64 -3.00
N GLN A 163 -3.74 -16.78 -2.34
CA GLN A 163 -4.38 -15.70 -1.59
C GLN A 163 -3.71 -15.40 -0.23
N GLY A 164 -2.90 -16.33 0.29
CA GLY A 164 -2.18 -16.11 1.54
C GLY A 164 -1.34 -14.83 1.51
N GLY A 165 -1.43 -14.00 2.55
CA GLY A 165 -0.72 -12.72 2.65
C GLY A 165 -1.39 -11.55 1.91
N MET A 166 -2.34 -11.79 1.00
CA MET A 166 -3.05 -10.69 0.32
C MET A 166 -3.82 -9.80 1.29
N ALA A 167 -4.41 -10.40 2.33
CA ALA A 167 -5.10 -9.65 3.38
C ALA A 167 -4.17 -8.66 4.09
N PHE A 168 -2.91 -9.03 4.33
CA PHE A 168 -1.93 -8.12 4.94
C PHE A 168 -1.65 -6.91 4.04
N LEU A 169 -1.43 -7.12 2.73
CA LEU A 169 -1.23 -6.02 1.78
C LEU A 169 -2.42 -5.08 1.73
N ALA A 170 -3.65 -5.63 1.72
CA ALA A 170 -4.88 -4.84 1.77
C ALA A 170 -4.97 -4.03 3.07
N THR A 171 -4.63 -4.64 4.21
CA THR A 171 -4.63 -4.00 5.53
C THR A 171 -3.62 -2.87 5.59
N VAL A 172 -2.38 -3.09 5.14
CA VAL A 172 -1.34 -2.04 5.08
C VAL A 172 -1.80 -0.88 4.22
N GLY A 173 -2.30 -1.16 3.01
CA GLY A 173 -2.80 -0.13 2.10
C GLY A 173 -3.95 0.70 2.66
N ALA A 174 -4.84 0.08 3.43
CA ALA A 174 -5.99 0.75 4.04
C ALA A 174 -5.65 1.51 5.33
N ILE A 175 -4.79 0.94 6.20
CA ILE A 175 -4.56 1.47 7.55
C ILE A 175 -3.38 2.43 7.60
N CYS A 176 -2.34 2.24 6.79
CA CYS A 176 -1.10 3.01 6.89
C CYS A 176 -1.28 4.53 6.74
N PRO A 177 -2.17 5.04 5.86
CA PRO A 177 -2.46 6.48 5.81
C PRO A 177 -3.04 7.03 7.12
N PHE A 178 -3.89 6.25 7.80
CA PHE A 178 -4.47 6.64 9.09
C PHE A 178 -3.44 6.61 10.22
N VAL A 179 -2.50 5.67 10.19
CA VAL A 179 -1.35 5.65 11.10
C VAL A 179 -0.49 6.89 10.91
N GLY A 180 -0.23 7.30 9.67
CA GLY A 180 0.46 8.56 9.35
C GLY A 180 -0.31 9.78 9.82
N LEU A 181 -1.63 9.83 9.58
CA LEU A 181 -2.51 10.90 10.06
C LEU A 181 -2.53 10.97 11.59
N PHE A 182 -2.56 9.85 12.29
CA PHE A 182 -2.44 9.81 13.74
C PHE A 182 -1.13 10.48 14.20
N GLY A 183 -0.02 10.18 13.54
CA GLY A 183 1.27 10.81 13.82
C GLY A 183 1.23 12.33 13.64
N THR A 184 0.57 12.85 12.59
CA THR A 184 0.41 14.30 12.40
C THR A 184 -0.42 14.95 13.48
N VAL A 185 -1.57 14.38 13.80
CA VAL A 185 -2.45 14.94 14.86
C VAL A 185 -1.71 14.99 16.19
N TRP A 186 -1.00 13.93 16.55
CA TRP A 186 -0.20 13.87 17.76
C TRP A 186 0.92 14.93 17.78
N GLY A 187 1.67 15.06 16.68
CA GLY A 187 2.74 16.06 16.58
C GLY A 187 2.24 17.49 16.68
N ILE A 188 1.09 17.81 16.05
CA ILE A 188 0.47 19.14 16.16
C ILE A 188 0.00 19.40 17.59
N VAL A 189 -0.60 18.43 18.27
CA VAL A 189 -0.99 18.58 19.69
C VAL A 189 0.24 18.91 20.56
N ASN A 190 1.35 18.19 20.36
CA ASN A 190 2.59 18.47 21.08
C ASN A 190 3.17 19.85 20.77
N ALA A 191 3.10 20.31 19.52
CA ALA A 191 3.50 21.66 19.15
C ALA A 191 2.68 22.73 19.92
N LEU A 192 1.37 22.56 19.98
CA LEU A 192 0.48 23.47 20.71
C LEU A 192 0.76 23.46 22.21
N ILE A 193 1.04 22.32 22.81
CA ILE A 193 1.43 22.24 24.24
C ILE A 193 2.73 22.99 24.49
N ARG A 194 3.73 22.87 23.61
CA ARG A 194 5.02 23.61 23.73
C ARG A 194 4.81 25.13 23.65
N ILE A 195 3.98 25.62 22.72
CA ILE A 195 3.64 27.03 22.59
C ILE A 195 3.00 27.53 23.92
N THR A 196 2.04 26.76 24.43
CA THR A 196 1.35 27.17 25.69
C THR A 196 2.31 27.19 26.86
N ALA A 197 3.28 26.29 26.92
CA ALA A 197 4.26 26.21 28.01
C ALA A 197 5.34 27.30 27.92
N SER A 198 5.79 27.65 26.70
CA SER A 198 6.83 28.69 26.48
C SER A 198 6.28 30.10 26.47
N GLY A 199 4.98 30.27 26.17
CA GLY A 199 4.37 31.59 25.93
C GLY A 199 4.84 32.26 24.63
N ASP A 200 5.66 31.54 23.82
CA ASP A 200 6.22 32.04 22.57
C ASP A 200 5.58 31.30 21.39
N ALA A 201 4.81 32.05 20.59
CA ALA A 201 4.13 31.56 19.39
C ALA A 201 4.90 31.90 18.10
N SER A 202 6.22 32.14 18.19
CA SER A 202 7.04 32.42 17.02
C SER A 202 7.04 31.23 16.04
N ILE A 203 7.17 31.53 14.74
CA ILE A 203 7.24 30.52 13.68
C ILE A 203 8.42 29.58 13.92
N GLU A 204 9.52 30.05 14.45
CA GLU A 204 10.73 29.28 14.73
C GLU A 204 10.48 28.14 15.71
N VAL A 205 9.64 28.36 16.74
CA VAL A 205 9.29 27.35 17.75
C VAL A 205 8.32 26.30 17.19
N VAL A 206 7.48 26.67 16.23
CA VAL A 206 6.37 25.84 15.72
C VAL A 206 6.73 25.06 14.45
N ALA A 207 7.58 25.62 13.59
CA ALA A 207 7.86 25.08 12.27
C ALA A 207 8.48 23.66 12.32
N GLY A 208 9.40 23.40 13.24
CA GLY A 208 10.02 22.10 13.43
C GLY A 208 8.99 21.00 13.74
N PRO A 209 8.29 21.05 14.89
CA PRO A 209 7.32 20.02 15.28
C PRO A 209 6.17 19.83 14.28
N VAL A 210 5.70 20.91 13.64
CA VAL A 210 4.66 20.81 12.60
C VAL A 210 5.20 20.15 11.34
N GLY A 211 6.42 20.48 10.95
CA GLY A 211 7.09 19.86 9.81
C GLY A 211 7.29 18.36 10.01
N GLU A 212 7.79 17.94 11.17
CA GLU A 212 7.91 16.53 11.54
C GLU A 212 6.57 15.81 11.48
N ALA A 213 5.52 16.44 12.00
CA ALA A 213 4.19 15.89 11.94
C ALA A 213 3.76 15.63 10.48
N LEU A 214 3.92 16.58 9.57
CA LEU A 214 3.55 16.43 8.16
C LEU A 214 4.31 15.30 7.46
N ILE A 215 5.57 15.08 7.81
CA ILE A 215 6.39 13.97 7.29
C ILE A 215 5.74 12.63 7.63
N MET A 216 5.15 12.46 8.81
CA MET A 216 4.48 11.22 9.20
C MET A 216 3.36 10.82 8.23
N THR A 217 2.52 11.79 7.80
CA THR A 217 1.49 11.50 6.79
C THR A 217 2.10 11.18 5.44
N ALA A 218 3.15 11.88 5.01
CA ALA A 218 3.83 11.58 3.76
C ALA A 218 4.39 10.16 3.75
N ILE A 219 5.02 9.71 4.85
CA ILE A 219 5.52 8.34 5.00
C ILE A 219 4.36 7.33 4.97
N GLY A 220 3.25 7.61 5.69
CA GLY A 220 2.06 6.76 5.69
C GLY A 220 1.53 6.51 4.29
N LEU A 221 1.46 7.56 3.45
CA LEU A 221 1.07 7.46 2.05
C LEU A 221 2.12 6.72 1.21
N ALA A 222 3.41 7.00 1.41
CA ALA A 222 4.51 6.35 0.69
C ALA A 222 4.55 4.83 0.94
N VAL A 223 4.12 4.37 2.12
CA VAL A 223 3.99 2.95 2.46
C VAL A 223 2.72 2.34 1.87
N ALA A 224 1.60 3.06 1.94
CA ALA A 224 0.30 2.56 1.50
C ALA A 224 0.22 2.37 -0.02
N VAL A 225 0.74 3.30 -0.80
CA VAL A 225 0.64 3.27 -2.27
C VAL A 225 1.25 2.00 -2.87
N PRO A 226 2.50 1.61 -2.58
CA PRO A 226 3.05 0.36 -3.07
C PRO A 226 2.26 -0.88 -2.62
N ALA A 227 1.80 -0.90 -1.36
CA ALA A 227 1.03 -2.03 -0.83
C ALA A 227 -0.27 -2.26 -1.61
N VAL A 228 -1.01 -1.18 -1.93
CA VAL A 228 -2.23 -1.24 -2.75
C VAL A 228 -1.93 -1.68 -4.18
N ILE A 229 -0.85 -1.15 -4.78
CA ILE A 229 -0.44 -1.55 -6.13
C ILE A 229 -0.12 -3.04 -6.17
N PHE A 230 0.68 -3.55 -5.24
CA PHE A 230 1.01 -4.97 -5.17
C PHE A 230 -0.22 -5.83 -4.92
N TYR A 231 -1.10 -5.44 -4.01
CA TYR A 231 -2.36 -6.13 -3.77
C TYR A 231 -3.18 -6.29 -5.05
N ASN A 232 -3.37 -5.22 -5.80
CA ASN A 232 -4.16 -5.24 -7.03
C ASN A 232 -3.49 -6.05 -8.15
N LEU A 233 -2.17 -5.91 -8.35
CA LEU A 233 -1.43 -6.65 -9.36
C LEU A 233 -1.41 -8.15 -9.07
N LEU A 234 -1.11 -8.53 -7.83
CA LEU A 234 -1.07 -9.94 -7.42
C LEU A 234 -2.46 -10.56 -7.43
N GLY A 235 -3.50 -9.84 -6.99
CA GLY A 235 -4.88 -10.30 -7.02
C GLY A 235 -5.38 -10.57 -8.44
N ARG A 236 -5.08 -9.68 -9.38
CA ARG A 236 -5.40 -9.87 -10.79
C ARG A 236 -4.70 -11.10 -11.39
N ARG A 237 -3.42 -11.29 -11.07
CA ARG A 237 -2.65 -12.46 -11.52
C ARG A 237 -3.18 -13.75 -10.89
N ASN A 238 -3.51 -13.76 -9.60
CA ASN A 238 -4.11 -14.91 -8.92
C ASN A 238 -5.38 -15.36 -9.63
N LYS A 239 -6.25 -14.42 -10.00
CA LYS A 239 -7.48 -14.73 -10.73
C LYS A 239 -7.18 -15.37 -12.08
N LEU A 240 -6.27 -14.80 -12.87
CA LEU A 240 -5.90 -15.37 -14.18
C LEU A 240 -5.34 -16.79 -14.06
N ILE A 241 -4.50 -17.06 -13.05
CA ILE A 241 -3.95 -18.41 -12.80
C ILE A 241 -5.05 -19.37 -12.38
N SER A 242 -5.94 -18.94 -11.48
CA SER A 242 -7.06 -19.78 -11.00
C SER A 242 -8.04 -20.12 -12.13
N ASP A 243 -8.37 -19.15 -12.98
CA ASP A 243 -9.27 -19.35 -14.11
C ASP A 243 -8.64 -20.29 -15.15
N ALA A 244 -7.36 -20.08 -15.49
CA ALA A 244 -6.65 -20.94 -16.44
C ALA A 244 -6.39 -22.38 -15.92
N ALA A 245 -6.39 -22.59 -14.62
CA ALA A 245 -6.26 -23.93 -14.02
C ALA A 245 -7.59 -24.72 -13.99
N ARG A 246 -8.72 -24.06 -14.23
CA ARG A 246 -10.06 -24.68 -14.25
C ARG A 246 -10.53 -25.09 -15.65
N HIS A 247 -9.89 -24.54 -16.69
CA HIS A 247 -10.14 -24.85 -18.09
C HIS A 247 -9.14 -25.87 -18.64
#